data_1ccfe508f4285aef65cec956e8dcb9e1
#
_entry.id   1ccfe508f4285aef65cec956e8dcb9e1
#
_cell.length_a   1.000
_cell.length_b   1.000
_cell.length_c   1.000
_cell.angle_alpha   90.00
_cell.angle_beta   90.00
_cell.angle_gamma   90.00
#
_symmetry.space_group_name_H-M   'P 1'
#
loop_
_entity.id
_entity.type
_entity.pdbx_description
1 polymer ?
#
loop_
_entity_poly.entity_id
_entity_poly.type
_entity_poly.pdbx_seq_one_letter_code
_entity_poly.pdbx_strand_id
1 'polypeptide(L)'
;MKNFRSKAGYICDMDGVIYHGDRLLPGAKEFVEWLYKENKNFLFLTNASGKTPKELQQKLGRMGLDVDEKHFYTSALATAKFVSSQKPNCSAYVIGDPGLFLALSEAGITNNSINPDYVIIGETNNYNYDSICQAVHHVQNGAKLVGTNTDLTGPTEQGIVPACRALVAPIEMTTGKQAYFVGKPNPLMMRTGLQLLGVHSQDAAIIGDRMDTDIIAGIETGLDCLLYTSDAA
;
A
#
# COMPACT_ATOMS: atom_id res chain seq x y z
N MET A 1 21.91 6.24 21.13
CA MET A 1 20.60 6.59 20.52
C MET A 1 20.84 6.83 19.04
N LYS A 2 20.13 6.12 18.12
CA LYS A 2 20.28 6.36 16.69
C LYS A 2 19.82 7.77 16.35
N ASN A 3 20.61 8.51 15.58
CA ASN A 3 20.22 9.87 15.17
C ASN A 3 19.36 9.82 13.92
N PHE A 4 18.06 9.74 14.08
CA PHE A 4 17.11 9.72 12.96
C PHE A 4 17.17 10.99 12.10
N ARG A 5 17.50 12.14 12.67
CA ARG A 5 17.58 13.41 11.91
C ARG A 5 18.73 13.44 10.90
N SER A 6 19.75 12.61 11.05
CA SER A 6 20.88 12.54 10.11
C SER A 6 20.60 11.70 8.87
N LYS A 7 19.48 10.99 8.80
CA LYS A 7 19.13 10.17 7.65
C LYS A 7 18.90 11.02 6.40
N ALA A 8 19.26 10.45 5.25
CA ALA A 8 19.07 11.09 3.94
C ALA A 8 17.65 10.88 3.41
N GLY A 9 17.02 9.74 3.77
CA GLY A 9 15.70 9.38 3.28
C GLY A 9 14.74 8.87 4.35
N TYR A 10 13.44 9.11 4.12
CA TYR A 10 12.37 8.71 5.03
C TYR A 10 11.25 8.02 4.26
N ILE A 11 10.90 6.84 4.70
CA ILE A 11 9.65 6.16 4.32
C ILE A 11 8.71 6.31 5.51
N CYS A 12 7.52 6.86 5.27
CA CYS A 12 6.54 7.06 6.33
C CYS A 12 5.24 6.35 5.95
N ASP A 13 4.67 5.61 6.88
CA ASP A 13 3.28 5.22 6.75
C ASP A 13 2.37 6.46 6.84
N MET A 14 1.11 6.31 6.50
CA MET A 14 0.18 7.43 6.43
C MET A 14 -0.88 7.39 7.54
N ASP A 15 -1.71 6.35 7.56
CA ASP A 15 -2.75 6.21 8.58
C ASP A 15 -2.11 5.82 9.91
N GLY A 16 -2.44 6.54 10.98
CA GLY A 16 -1.79 6.35 12.29
C GLY A 16 -0.44 7.07 12.46
N VAL A 17 0.17 7.61 11.38
CA VAL A 17 1.45 8.34 11.43
C VAL A 17 1.30 9.81 11.01
N ILE A 18 0.65 10.06 9.88
CA ILE A 18 0.44 11.42 9.36
C ILE A 18 -0.96 11.92 9.71
N TYR A 19 -1.95 11.06 9.61
CA TYR A 19 -3.34 11.39 9.95
C TYR A 19 -4.06 10.18 10.57
N HIS A 20 -5.19 10.44 11.20
CA HIS A 20 -6.19 9.44 11.54
C HIS A 20 -7.56 9.92 11.08
N GLY A 21 -8.26 9.12 10.25
CA GLY A 21 -9.48 9.55 9.57
C GLY A 21 -9.23 10.78 8.68
N ASP A 22 -9.85 11.91 9.02
CA ASP A 22 -9.70 13.19 8.31
C ASP A 22 -8.97 14.27 9.15
N ARG A 23 -8.16 13.85 10.14
CA ARG A 23 -7.41 14.76 11.01
C ARG A 23 -5.92 14.46 10.96
N LEU A 24 -5.10 15.50 10.79
CA LEU A 24 -3.66 15.39 10.96
C LEU A 24 -3.30 15.04 12.40
N LEU A 25 -2.33 14.17 12.57
CA LEU A 25 -1.76 13.89 13.88
C LEU A 25 -0.85 15.05 14.34
N PRO A 26 -0.75 15.26 15.67
CA PRO A 26 0.13 16.29 16.22
C PRO A 26 1.58 16.11 15.73
N GLY A 27 2.20 17.20 15.25
CA GLY A 27 3.58 17.18 14.74
C GLY A 27 3.73 16.72 13.28
N ALA A 28 2.69 16.17 12.64
CA ALA A 28 2.78 15.70 11.26
C ALA A 28 3.08 16.84 10.27
N LYS A 29 2.47 18.01 10.46
CA LYS A 29 2.71 19.18 9.62
C LYS A 29 4.14 19.69 9.77
N GLU A 30 4.59 19.90 10.99
CA GLU A 30 5.94 20.36 11.31
C GLU A 30 7.01 19.36 10.80
N PHE A 31 6.71 18.07 10.86
CA PHE A 31 7.59 17.04 10.34
C PHE A 31 7.73 17.13 8.81
N VAL A 32 6.64 17.28 8.07
CA VAL A 32 6.68 17.42 6.61
C VAL A 32 7.33 18.72 6.18
N GLU A 33 7.03 19.83 6.85
CA GLU A 33 7.71 21.12 6.62
C GLU A 33 9.21 21.02 6.88
N TRP A 34 9.63 20.27 7.91
CA TRP A 34 11.03 19.99 8.18
C TRP A 34 11.68 19.16 7.06
N LEU A 35 11.01 18.11 6.54
CA LEU A 35 11.52 17.32 5.42
C LEU A 35 11.80 18.19 4.18
N TYR A 36 10.89 19.09 3.83
CA TYR A 36 11.09 20.02 2.73
C TYR A 36 12.21 21.03 3.01
N LYS A 37 12.22 21.63 4.21
CA LYS A 37 13.25 22.62 4.61
C LYS A 37 14.66 22.06 4.57
N GLU A 38 14.84 20.83 5.03
CA GLU A 38 16.15 20.16 5.07
C GLU A 38 16.47 19.37 3.77
N ASN A 39 15.66 19.53 2.72
CA ASN A 39 15.79 18.83 1.44
C ASN A 39 15.96 17.32 1.61
N LYS A 40 15.19 16.70 2.53
CA LYS A 40 15.20 15.26 2.75
C LYS A 40 14.41 14.55 1.66
N ASN A 41 14.92 13.41 1.20
CA ASN A 41 14.14 12.53 0.35
C ASN A 41 13.07 11.83 1.21
N PHE A 42 11.81 11.87 0.81
CA PHE A 42 10.77 11.18 1.56
C PHE A 42 9.69 10.60 0.66
N LEU A 43 9.03 9.55 1.17
CA LEU A 43 7.97 8.84 0.49
C LEU A 43 6.92 8.41 1.51
N PHE A 44 5.67 8.76 1.28
CA PHE A 44 4.54 8.19 1.97
C PHE A 44 4.19 6.85 1.34
N LEU A 45 4.34 5.78 2.11
CA LEU A 45 4.21 4.41 1.64
C LEU A 45 3.06 3.74 2.39
N THR A 46 1.93 3.52 1.70
CA THR A 46 0.69 3.03 2.31
C THR A 46 0.24 1.70 1.73
N ASN A 47 -0.32 0.83 2.58
CA ASN A 47 -1.00 -0.38 2.15
C ASN A 47 -2.36 -0.11 1.50
N ALA A 48 -2.94 1.08 1.68
CA ALA A 48 -4.19 1.43 1.02
C ALA A 48 -4.04 1.37 -0.51
N SER A 49 -4.94 0.63 -1.17
CA SER A 49 -4.93 0.42 -2.62
C SER A 49 -6.03 1.18 -3.36
N GLY A 50 -7.01 1.70 -2.63
CA GLY A 50 -8.21 2.28 -3.22
C GLY A 50 -8.05 3.69 -3.79
N LYS A 51 -7.02 4.43 -3.38
CA LYS A 51 -6.79 5.82 -3.78
C LYS A 51 -5.53 5.98 -4.62
N THR A 52 -5.62 6.90 -5.58
CA THR A 52 -4.47 7.34 -6.38
C THR A 52 -3.57 8.29 -5.59
N PRO A 53 -2.28 8.49 -5.98
CA PRO A 53 -1.41 9.52 -5.41
C PRO A 53 -2.06 10.91 -5.41
N LYS A 54 -2.75 11.28 -6.49
CA LYS A 54 -3.44 12.56 -6.62
C LYS A 54 -4.59 12.71 -5.61
N GLU A 55 -5.37 11.66 -5.38
CA GLU A 55 -6.44 11.67 -4.37
C GLU A 55 -5.88 11.75 -2.95
N LEU A 56 -4.73 11.11 -2.68
CA LEU A 56 -4.02 11.23 -1.41
C LEU A 56 -3.46 12.63 -1.20
N GLN A 57 -2.86 13.24 -2.23
CA GLN A 57 -2.47 14.65 -2.23
C GLN A 57 -3.65 15.56 -1.87
N GLN A 58 -4.79 15.38 -2.56
CA GLN A 58 -6.00 16.16 -2.30
C GLN A 58 -6.54 15.95 -0.88
N LYS A 59 -6.47 14.70 -0.36
CA LYS A 59 -6.86 14.39 1.01
C LYS A 59 -6.01 15.18 2.00
N LEU A 60 -4.69 15.15 1.88
CA LEU A 60 -3.79 15.90 2.75
C LEU A 60 -3.96 17.42 2.59
N GLY A 61 -4.17 17.90 1.36
CA GLY A 61 -4.43 19.31 1.08
C GLY A 61 -5.68 19.84 1.81
N ARG A 62 -6.76 19.06 1.88
CA ARG A 62 -7.96 19.41 2.67
C ARG A 62 -7.69 19.48 4.17
N MET A 63 -6.70 18.74 4.67
CA MET A 63 -6.26 18.81 6.07
C MET A 63 -5.25 19.92 6.33
N GLY A 64 -4.87 20.72 5.30
CA GLY A 64 -3.91 21.82 5.42
C GLY A 64 -2.45 21.39 5.31
N LEU A 65 -2.18 20.23 4.70
CA LEU A 65 -0.85 19.71 4.43
C LEU A 65 -0.65 19.55 2.91
N ASP A 66 0.18 20.43 2.34
CA ASP A 66 0.50 20.39 0.90
C ASP A 66 1.71 19.49 0.64
N VAL A 67 1.50 18.43 -0.14
CA VAL A 67 2.52 17.44 -0.51
C VAL A 67 2.34 17.08 -1.98
N ASP A 68 3.44 17.12 -2.75
CA ASP A 68 3.44 16.75 -4.17
C ASP A 68 3.09 15.25 -4.35
N GLU A 69 2.30 14.92 -5.37
CA GLU A 69 1.83 13.55 -5.66
C GLU A 69 2.97 12.54 -5.85
N LYS A 70 4.16 12.98 -6.28
CA LYS A 70 5.35 12.12 -6.42
C LYS A 70 5.84 11.50 -5.11
N HIS A 71 5.40 12.02 -3.96
CA HIS A 71 5.77 11.52 -2.63
C HIS A 71 4.84 10.40 -2.12
N PHE A 72 3.92 9.91 -2.94
CA PHE A 72 3.01 8.82 -2.54
C PHE A 72 3.30 7.54 -3.32
N TYR A 73 3.43 6.44 -2.59
CA TYR A 73 3.56 5.10 -3.15
C TYR A 73 2.61 4.15 -2.46
N THR A 74 1.61 3.66 -3.20
CA THR A 74 0.53 2.83 -2.69
C THR A 74 0.77 1.35 -2.98
N SER A 75 0.10 0.46 -2.25
CA SER A 75 0.10 -0.97 -2.57
C SER A 75 -0.49 -1.27 -3.95
N ALA A 76 -1.39 -0.41 -4.48
CA ALA A 76 -1.88 -0.52 -5.86
C ALA A 76 -0.75 -0.33 -6.88
N LEU A 77 0.07 0.73 -6.74
CA LEU A 77 1.24 0.96 -7.60
C LEU A 77 2.27 -0.16 -7.47
N ALA A 78 2.50 -0.64 -6.25
CA ALA A 78 3.41 -1.76 -6.00
C ALA A 78 2.91 -3.05 -6.69
N THR A 79 1.61 -3.34 -6.60
CA THR A 79 0.98 -4.50 -7.23
C THR A 79 1.05 -4.40 -8.76
N ALA A 80 0.74 -3.25 -9.32
CA ALA A 80 0.81 -3.00 -10.76
C ALA A 80 2.24 -3.20 -11.30
N LYS A 81 3.24 -2.62 -10.62
CA LYS A 81 4.66 -2.79 -10.96
C LYS A 81 5.11 -4.24 -10.84
N PHE A 82 4.71 -4.94 -9.78
CA PHE A 82 5.04 -6.36 -9.60
C PHE A 82 4.45 -7.21 -10.73
N VAL A 83 3.15 -7.14 -10.96
CA VAL A 83 2.45 -7.98 -11.94
C VAL A 83 2.96 -7.72 -13.36
N SER A 84 3.13 -6.45 -13.76
CA SER A 84 3.68 -6.12 -15.09
C SER A 84 5.11 -6.60 -15.29
N SER A 85 5.93 -6.65 -14.21
CA SER A 85 7.29 -7.19 -14.25
C SER A 85 7.33 -8.72 -14.42
N GLN A 86 6.31 -9.43 -13.88
CA GLN A 86 6.22 -10.90 -14.00
C GLN A 86 5.73 -11.33 -15.39
N LYS A 87 4.78 -10.61 -15.93
CA LYS A 87 4.22 -10.87 -17.27
C LYS A 87 3.80 -9.55 -17.91
N PRO A 88 4.61 -8.98 -18.83
CA PRO A 88 4.22 -7.79 -19.58
C PRO A 88 2.95 -8.02 -20.42
N ASN A 89 2.12 -6.99 -20.54
CA ASN A 89 0.85 -7.01 -21.28
C ASN A 89 -0.11 -8.13 -20.84
N CYS A 90 -0.07 -8.49 -19.57
CA CYS A 90 -0.98 -9.48 -19.01
C CYS A 90 -2.39 -8.89 -18.78
N SER A 91 -3.31 -9.79 -18.45
CA SER A 91 -4.68 -9.44 -18.09
C SER A 91 -5.02 -9.87 -16.67
N ALA A 92 -5.96 -9.15 -16.04
CA ALA A 92 -6.39 -9.43 -14.68
C ALA A 92 -7.89 -9.28 -14.51
N TYR A 93 -8.49 -10.17 -13.72
CA TYR A 93 -9.78 -9.92 -13.10
C TYR A 93 -9.57 -9.20 -11.78
N VAL A 94 -10.18 -8.03 -11.61
CA VAL A 94 -9.87 -7.14 -10.50
C VAL A 94 -11.10 -6.91 -9.62
N ILE A 95 -10.93 -7.12 -8.32
CA ILE A 95 -11.87 -6.66 -7.28
C ILE A 95 -11.13 -5.61 -6.46
N GLY A 96 -11.57 -4.36 -6.52
CA GLY A 96 -10.91 -3.24 -5.86
C GLY A 96 -11.55 -1.91 -6.18
N ASP A 97 -11.03 -0.84 -5.64
CA ASP A 97 -11.47 0.53 -5.88
C ASP A 97 -10.71 1.18 -7.06
N PRO A 98 -11.17 2.35 -7.55
CA PRO A 98 -10.62 3.01 -8.75
C PRO A 98 -9.11 3.21 -8.77
N GLY A 99 -8.48 3.47 -7.63
CA GLY A 99 -7.03 3.64 -7.53
C GLY A 99 -6.24 2.41 -7.98
N LEU A 100 -6.74 1.20 -7.66
CA LEU A 100 -6.13 -0.04 -8.12
C LEU A 100 -6.32 -0.23 -9.62
N PHE A 101 -7.52 -0.01 -10.14
CA PHE A 101 -7.79 -0.12 -11.58
C PHE A 101 -6.92 0.82 -12.40
N LEU A 102 -6.76 2.07 -11.96
CA LEU A 102 -5.92 3.04 -12.64
C LEU A 102 -4.44 2.61 -12.65
N ALA A 103 -3.90 2.22 -11.49
CA ALA A 103 -2.52 1.77 -11.38
C ALA A 103 -2.21 0.57 -12.30
N LEU A 104 -3.12 -0.40 -12.36
CA LEU A 104 -2.98 -1.57 -13.25
C LEU A 104 -3.05 -1.16 -14.73
N SER A 105 -3.99 -0.31 -15.10
CA SER A 105 -4.15 0.19 -16.47
C SER A 105 -2.91 0.97 -16.95
N GLU A 106 -2.37 1.86 -16.11
CA GLU A 106 -1.14 2.62 -16.41
C GLU A 106 0.09 1.73 -16.55
N ALA A 107 0.10 0.58 -15.87
CA ALA A 107 1.14 -0.45 -16.01
C ALA A 107 0.93 -1.39 -17.21
N GLY A 108 -0.06 -1.16 -18.07
CA GLY A 108 -0.37 -1.96 -19.26
C GLY A 108 -1.09 -3.28 -18.95
N ILE A 109 -1.71 -3.42 -17.77
CA ILE A 109 -2.48 -4.61 -17.38
C ILE A 109 -3.94 -4.40 -17.79
N THR A 110 -4.44 -5.27 -18.66
CA THR A 110 -5.82 -5.18 -19.17
C THR A 110 -6.81 -5.83 -18.20
N ASN A 111 -7.90 -5.14 -17.88
CA ASN A 111 -8.99 -5.76 -17.13
C ASN A 111 -9.74 -6.78 -18.02
N ASN A 112 -9.86 -8.02 -17.55
CA ASN A 112 -10.43 -9.14 -18.31
C ASN A 112 -11.24 -10.06 -17.40
N SER A 113 -12.54 -10.22 -17.72
CA SER A 113 -13.46 -11.08 -16.98
C SER A 113 -13.69 -12.46 -17.62
N ILE A 114 -13.01 -12.79 -18.73
CA ILE A 114 -13.25 -14.06 -19.45
C ILE A 114 -12.15 -15.09 -19.17
N ASN A 115 -10.90 -14.73 -19.41
CA ASN A 115 -9.74 -15.61 -19.19
C ASN A 115 -8.53 -14.78 -18.73
N PRO A 116 -8.52 -14.28 -17.49
CA PRO A 116 -7.44 -13.46 -16.98
C PRO A 116 -6.21 -14.31 -16.61
N ASP A 117 -5.03 -13.69 -16.70
CA ASP A 117 -3.78 -14.28 -16.19
C ASP A 117 -3.70 -14.21 -14.67
N TYR A 118 -4.32 -13.18 -14.10
CA TYR A 118 -4.32 -12.89 -12.67
C TYR A 118 -5.72 -12.60 -12.15
N VAL A 119 -5.95 -12.92 -10.89
CA VAL A 119 -7.03 -12.38 -10.05
C VAL A 119 -6.36 -11.47 -9.03
N ILE A 120 -6.72 -10.18 -9.05
CA ILE A 120 -6.11 -9.17 -8.18
C ILE A 120 -7.17 -8.58 -7.26
N ILE A 121 -6.91 -8.65 -5.95
CA ILE A 121 -7.84 -8.18 -4.91
C ILE A 121 -7.21 -7.03 -4.15
N GLY A 122 -7.92 -5.91 -4.08
CA GLY A 122 -7.65 -4.77 -3.20
C GLY A 122 -8.82 -4.49 -2.27
N GLU A 123 -8.70 -3.46 -1.46
CA GLU A 123 -9.82 -2.99 -0.64
C GLU A 123 -10.92 -2.42 -1.52
N THR A 124 -12.18 -2.69 -1.14
CA THR A 124 -13.36 -2.13 -1.79
C THR A 124 -14.60 -2.33 -0.95
N ASN A 125 -15.53 -1.39 -1.04
CA ASN A 125 -16.89 -1.54 -0.52
C ASN A 125 -17.81 -2.29 -1.51
N ASN A 126 -17.38 -2.49 -2.75
CA ASN A 126 -18.14 -3.23 -3.77
C ASN A 126 -17.67 -4.69 -3.84
N TYR A 127 -17.94 -5.45 -2.78
CA TYR A 127 -17.58 -6.85 -2.64
C TYR A 127 -18.85 -7.69 -2.51
N ASN A 128 -19.12 -8.54 -3.48
CA ASN A 128 -20.36 -9.32 -3.53
C ASN A 128 -20.11 -10.79 -3.94
N TYR A 129 -21.12 -11.64 -3.73
CA TYR A 129 -21.03 -13.07 -3.96
C TYR A 129 -20.66 -13.42 -5.41
N ASP A 130 -21.23 -12.73 -6.40
CA ASP A 130 -20.98 -13.04 -7.81
C ASP A 130 -19.52 -12.75 -8.20
N SER A 131 -18.96 -11.63 -7.71
CA SER A 131 -17.54 -11.33 -7.94
C SER A 131 -16.60 -12.33 -7.27
N ILE A 132 -16.96 -12.84 -6.08
CA ILE A 132 -16.20 -13.92 -5.43
C ILE A 132 -16.26 -15.21 -6.26
N CYS A 133 -17.44 -15.60 -6.74
CA CYS A 133 -17.61 -16.79 -7.57
C CYS A 133 -16.80 -16.70 -8.87
N GLN A 134 -16.79 -15.55 -9.52
CA GLN A 134 -15.96 -15.33 -10.72
C GLN A 134 -14.45 -15.42 -10.39
N ALA A 135 -14.01 -14.81 -9.31
CA ALA A 135 -12.61 -14.90 -8.85
C ALA A 135 -12.20 -16.35 -8.58
N VAL A 136 -13.03 -17.11 -7.87
CA VAL A 136 -12.82 -18.55 -7.61
C VAL A 136 -12.70 -19.33 -8.91
N HIS A 137 -13.64 -19.11 -9.86
CA HIS A 137 -13.61 -19.78 -11.16
C HIS A 137 -12.30 -19.50 -11.92
N HIS A 138 -11.86 -18.23 -11.98
CA HIS A 138 -10.61 -17.88 -12.65
C HIS A 138 -9.38 -18.49 -11.98
N VAL A 139 -9.31 -18.49 -10.65
CA VAL A 139 -8.20 -19.10 -9.91
C VAL A 139 -8.16 -20.63 -10.13
N GLN A 140 -9.31 -21.31 -10.15
CA GLN A 140 -9.40 -22.73 -10.47
C GLN A 140 -8.96 -23.03 -11.90
N ASN A 141 -9.19 -22.12 -12.84
CA ASN A 141 -8.75 -22.23 -14.24
C ASN A 141 -7.30 -21.78 -14.48
N GLY A 142 -6.54 -21.50 -13.42
CA GLY A 142 -5.10 -21.28 -13.49
C GLY A 142 -4.66 -19.82 -13.38
N ALA A 143 -5.57 -18.85 -13.21
CA ALA A 143 -5.18 -17.48 -12.90
C ALA A 143 -4.47 -17.41 -11.55
N LYS A 144 -3.41 -16.61 -11.47
CA LYS A 144 -2.64 -16.43 -10.24
C LYS A 144 -3.33 -15.43 -9.31
N LEU A 145 -3.49 -15.79 -8.04
CA LEU A 145 -4.15 -14.95 -7.04
C LEU A 145 -3.15 -13.99 -6.39
N VAL A 146 -3.46 -12.70 -6.42
CA VAL A 146 -2.64 -11.62 -5.84
C VAL A 146 -3.51 -10.72 -4.98
N GLY A 147 -3.06 -10.43 -3.76
CA GLY A 147 -3.63 -9.42 -2.88
C GLY A 147 -2.74 -8.19 -2.81
N THR A 148 -3.34 -7.01 -2.69
CA THR A 148 -2.57 -5.75 -2.61
C THR A 148 -1.80 -5.63 -1.30
N ASN A 149 -2.32 -6.17 -0.19
CA ASN A 149 -1.67 -6.15 1.13
C ASN A 149 -2.22 -7.25 2.06
N THR A 150 -1.57 -7.44 3.20
CA THR A 150 -1.91 -8.47 4.19
C THR A 150 -2.83 -8.00 5.30
N ASP A 151 -3.34 -6.78 5.25
CA ASP A 151 -4.15 -6.21 6.31
C ASP A 151 -5.51 -6.95 6.42
N LEU A 152 -5.80 -7.45 7.62
CA LEU A 152 -7.07 -8.12 7.91
C LEU A 152 -8.20 -7.12 8.09
N THR A 153 -7.89 -5.98 8.69
CA THR A 153 -8.86 -4.93 9.02
C THR A 153 -8.32 -3.57 8.65
N GLY A 154 -9.24 -2.65 8.32
CA GLY A 154 -8.97 -1.22 8.19
C GLY A 154 -9.74 -0.44 9.25
N PRO A 155 -9.18 0.66 9.80
CA PRO A 155 -9.90 1.52 10.74
C PRO A 155 -10.92 2.41 10.01
N THR A 156 -12.06 2.63 10.63
CA THR A 156 -13.06 3.62 10.23
C THR A 156 -13.59 4.36 11.44
N GLU A 157 -14.29 5.47 11.25
CA GLU A 157 -14.95 6.19 12.35
C GLU A 157 -16.00 5.33 13.09
N GLN A 158 -16.55 4.30 12.44
CA GLN A 158 -17.56 3.40 12.99
C GLN A 158 -16.99 2.10 13.57
N GLY A 159 -15.64 1.96 13.57
CA GLY A 159 -14.95 0.76 14.01
C GLY A 159 -14.08 0.15 12.91
N ILE A 160 -13.87 -1.17 12.96
CA ILE A 160 -13.05 -1.89 11.99
C ILE A 160 -13.90 -2.44 10.84
N VAL A 161 -13.33 -2.44 9.64
CA VAL A 161 -13.90 -3.06 8.44
C VAL A 161 -12.94 -4.11 7.88
N PRO A 162 -13.42 -5.11 7.10
CA PRO A 162 -12.55 -6.03 6.39
C PRO A 162 -11.60 -5.29 5.43
N ALA A 163 -10.30 -5.62 5.48
CA ALA A 163 -9.32 -5.13 4.52
C ALA A 163 -8.90 -6.25 3.54
N CYS A 164 -7.92 -6.00 2.69
CA CYS A 164 -7.58 -6.85 1.56
C CYS A 164 -7.43 -8.35 1.91
N ARG A 165 -6.71 -8.67 2.99
CA ARG A 165 -6.51 -10.08 3.41
C ARG A 165 -7.83 -10.78 3.74
N ALA A 166 -8.77 -10.10 4.37
CA ALA A 166 -10.09 -10.63 4.68
C ALA A 166 -10.93 -10.85 3.42
N LEU A 167 -10.80 -9.98 2.40
CA LEU A 167 -11.50 -10.12 1.13
C LEU A 167 -10.92 -11.24 0.26
N VAL A 168 -9.63 -11.52 0.37
CA VAL A 168 -8.95 -12.64 -0.31
C VAL A 168 -9.33 -14.01 0.30
N ALA A 169 -9.58 -14.06 1.61
CA ALA A 169 -9.76 -15.31 2.35
C ALA A 169 -10.83 -16.26 1.78
N PRO A 170 -12.04 -15.82 1.37
CA PRO A 170 -13.04 -16.73 0.78
C PRO A 170 -12.54 -17.42 -0.49
N ILE A 171 -11.75 -16.71 -1.31
CA ILE A 171 -11.18 -17.27 -2.55
C ILE A 171 -10.14 -18.33 -2.23
N GLU A 172 -9.23 -18.06 -1.30
CA GLU A 172 -8.22 -19.04 -0.86
C GLU A 172 -8.85 -20.27 -0.24
N MET A 173 -9.82 -20.07 0.67
CA MET A 173 -10.51 -21.17 1.35
C MET A 173 -11.27 -22.07 0.37
N THR A 174 -11.89 -21.49 -0.66
CA THR A 174 -12.66 -22.25 -1.65
C THR A 174 -11.76 -22.96 -2.66
N THR A 175 -10.67 -22.32 -3.08
CA THR A 175 -9.80 -22.88 -4.14
C THR A 175 -8.63 -23.71 -3.61
N GLY A 176 -8.27 -23.55 -2.34
CA GLY A 176 -7.05 -24.12 -1.75
C GLY A 176 -5.76 -23.47 -2.27
N LYS A 177 -5.86 -22.39 -3.03
CA LYS A 177 -4.69 -21.64 -3.58
C LYS A 177 -4.39 -20.47 -2.69
N GLN A 178 -3.08 -20.24 -2.43
CA GLN A 178 -2.62 -19.10 -1.63
C GLN A 178 -2.38 -17.88 -2.51
N ALA A 179 -2.77 -16.71 -2.02
CA ALA A 179 -2.48 -15.43 -2.66
C ALA A 179 -1.04 -14.97 -2.38
N TYR A 180 -0.45 -14.28 -3.34
CA TYR A 180 0.76 -13.50 -3.12
C TYR A 180 0.40 -12.06 -2.77
N PHE A 181 0.87 -11.58 -1.61
CA PHE A 181 0.61 -10.22 -1.14
C PHE A 181 1.80 -9.31 -1.39
N VAL A 182 1.56 -8.15 -2.01
CA VAL A 182 2.62 -7.24 -2.48
C VAL A 182 2.95 -6.14 -1.46
N GLY A 183 1.95 -5.62 -0.76
CA GLY A 183 2.11 -4.53 0.22
C GLY A 183 2.94 -4.91 1.44
N LYS A 184 3.19 -3.94 2.32
CA LYS A 184 3.89 -4.19 3.60
C LYS A 184 3.26 -5.38 4.34
N PRO A 185 4.05 -6.28 4.95
CA PRO A 185 5.49 -6.21 5.18
C PRO A 185 6.35 -6.75 4.03
N ASN A 186 5.80 -7.02 2.83
CA ASN A 186 6.59 -7.59 1.73
C ASN A 186 7.77 -6.68 1.37
N PRO A 187 9.02 -7.18 1.41
CA PRO A 187 10.22 -6.38 1.13
C PRO A 187 10.27 -5.82 -0.30
N LEU A 188 9.48 -6.37 -1.23
CA LEU A 188 9.38 -5.87 -2.60
C LEU A 188 8.89 -4.42 -2.64
N MET A 189 7.84 -4.11 -1.89
CA MET A 189 7.30 -2.75 -1.80
C MET A 189 8.33 -1.77 -1.22
N MET A 190 9.04 -2.21 -0.16
CA MET A 190 10.08 -1.40 0.50
C MET A 190 11.29 -1.14 -0.41
N ARG A 191 11.77 -2.18 -1.13
CA ARG A 191 12.88 -2.04 -2.09
C ARG A 191 12.53 -1.05 -3.20
N THR A 192 11.29 -1.11 -3.69
CA THR A 192 10.82 -0.13 -4.68
C THR A 192 10.78 1.28 -4.09
N GLY A 193 10.27 1.44 -2.86
CA GLY A 193 10.29 2.71 -2.15
C GLY A 193 11.70 3.29 -2.01
N LEU A 194 12.69 2.49 -1.63
CA LEU A 194 14.09 2.91 -1.56
C LEU A 194 14.66 3.32 -2.93
N GLN A 195 14.31 2.59 -4.00
CA GLN A 195 14.70 2.97 -5.37
C GLN A 195 14.11 4.32 -5.79
N LEU A 196 12.84 4.58 -5.45
CA LEU A 196 12.18 5.86 -5.72
C LEU A 196 12.80 7.00 -4.92
N LEU A 197 13.20 6.75 -3.67
CA LEU A 197 13.91 7.72 -2.84
C LEU A 197 15.33 8.00 -3.34
N GLY A 198 15.96 7.08 -4.06
CA GLY A 198 17.34 7.21 -4.52
C GLY A 198 18.37 7.15 -3.38
N VAL A 199 18.07 6.44 -2.28
CA VAL A 199 18.96 6.30 -1.12
C VAL A 199 19.18 4.84 -0.76
N HIS A 200 20.32 4.55 -0.11
CA HIS A 200 20.58 3.22 0.44
C HIS A 200 19.81 3.00 1.75
N SER A 201 19.47 1.74 2.06
CA SER A 201 18.73 1.40 3.27
C SER A 201 19.40 1.88 4.56
N GLN A 202 20.73 1.86 4.62
CA GLN A 202 21.51 2.35 5.76
C GLN A 202 21.34 3.86 6.02
N ASP A 203 21.05 4.63 4.96
CA ASP A 203 20.85 6.08 5.00
C ASP A 203 19.37 6.47 5.09
N ALA A 204 18.48 5.48 5.19
CA ALA A 204 17.05 5.67 5.27
C ALA A 204 16.47 5.21 6.61
N ALA A 205 15.31 5.78 6.95
CA ALA A 205 14.49 5.36 8.08
C ALA A 205 13.06 5.10 7.64
N ILE A 206 12.39 4.17 8.32
CA ILE A 206 10.94 4.00 8.24
C ILE A 206 10.30 4.51 9.52
N ILE A 207 9.17 5.22 9.36
CA ILE A 207 8.31 5.66 10.44
C ILE A 207 6.96 5.00 10.21
N GLY A 208 6.53 4.19 11.14
CA GLY A 208 5.26 3.46 11.07
C GLY A 208 4.66 3.26 12.45
N ASP A 209 3.38 2.94 12.52
CA ASP A 209 2.66 2.71 13.77
C ASP A 209 2.43 1.21 14.05
N ARG A 210 2.69 0.34 13.07
CA ARG A 210 2.44 -1.10 13.18
C ARG A 210 3.72 -1.93 13.15
N MET A 211 3.84 -2.82 14.15
CA MET A 211 4.96 -3.76 14.24
C MET A 211 4.92 -4.81 13.14
N ASP A 212 3.74 -5.31 12.80
CA ASP A 212 3.50 -6.44 11.89
C ASP A 212 3.62 -6.07 10.40
N THR A 213 3.58 -4.80 10.07
CA THR A 213 3.73 -4.30 8.69
C THR A 213 4.97 -3.41 8.54
N ASP A 214 4.99 -2.25 9.18
CA ASP A 214 6.02 -1.23 8.97
C ASP A 214 7.38 -1.63 9.53
N ILE A 215 7.39 -2.05 10.79
CA ILE A 215 8.64 -2.31 11.50
C ILE A 215 9.29 -3.59 10.96
N ILE A 216 8.51 -4.66 10.74
CA ILE A 216 9.04 -5.88 10.11
C ILE A 216 9.58 -5.56 8.71
N ALA A 217 8.83 -4.82 7.88
CA ALA A 217 9.30 -4.43 6.54
C ALA A 217 10.61 -3.62 6.60
N GLY A 218 10.72 -2.71 7.56
CA GLY A 218 11.93 -1.92 7.77
C GLY A 218 13.14 -2.79 8.18
N ILE A 219 12.94 -3.69 9.14
CA ILE A 219 13.99 -4.61 9.62
C ILE A 219 14.50 -5.50 8.46
N GLU A 220 13.59 -6.12 7.71
CA GLU A 220 13.93 -7.03 6.60
C GLU A 220 14.65 -6.32 5.44
N THR A 221 14.45 -5.01 5.30
CA THR A 221 15.11 -4.20 4.27
C THR A 221 16.32 -3.41 4.78
N GLY A 222 16.65 -3.52 6.06
CA GLY A 222 17.82 -2.91 6.66
C GLY A 222 17.70 -1.41 6.92
N LEU A 223 16.47 -0.89 7.10
CA LEU A 223 16.24 0.49 7.49
C LEU A 223 16.33 0.66 9.00
N ASP A 224 16.62 1.87 9.45
CA ASP A 224 16.34 2.25 10.83
C ASP A 224 14.83 2.45 11.02
N CYS A 225 14.27 1.81 12.06
CA CYS A 225 12.82 1.81 12.30
C CYS A 225 12.47 2.71 13.49
N LEU A 226 11.45 3.56 13.30
CA LEU A 226 10.82 4.34 14.34
C LEU A 226 9.35 3.90 14.44
N LEU A 227 9.01 3.26 15.55
CA LEU A 227 7.61 2.97 15.88
C LEU A 227 7.01 4.23 16.50
N TYR A 228 6.01 4.79 15.82
CA TYR A 228 5.23 5.91 16.32
C TYR A 228 3.95 5.36 16.94
N THR A 229 3.69 5.69 18.19
CA THR A 229 2.45 5.34 18.89
C THR A 229 1.74 6.61 19.28
N SER A 230 0.52 6.80 18.79
CA SER A 230 -0.36 7.88 19.23
C SER A 230 -1.42 7.30 20.18
N ASP A 231 -1.91 8.11 21.13
CA ASP A 231 -3.04 7.74 22.00
C ASP A 231 -4.36 7.53 21.22
N ALA A 232 -4.32 7.70 19.90
CA ALA A 232 -5.43 7.52 18.98
C ALA A 232 -5.35 6.19 18.18
N ALA A 233 -4.37 5.33 18.48
CA ALA A 233 -4.21 4.02 17.83
C ALA A 233 -4.97 2.92 18.57
#